data_b59fc155fe508e60b9c8a6d87d03b626
#
_entry.id   b59fc155fe508e60b9c8a6d87d03b626
#
_cell.length_a   1.000
_cell.length_b   1.000
_cell.length_c   1.000
_cell.angle_alpha   90.00
_cell.angle_beta   90.00
_cell.angle_gamma   90.00
#
_symmetry.space_group_name_H-M   'P 1'
#
loop_
_entity.id
_entity.type
_entity.pdbx_description
1 polymer ?
#
loop_
_entity_poly.entity_id
_entity_poly.type
_entity_poly.pdbx_seq_one_letter_code
_entity_poly.pdbx_strand_id
1 'polypeptide(L)'
;MTNSHPITRLQKFRLLSLIPLYFMIVGLFLQPITEILPGLWTLIKEPDFLITDYFLVGGIGTSFINAGLLMLLCIWTIYFLDMEMDGHTITSSCLMFGFSLFGKNLLNIWAILFGVYLYSHYHKTHLSRYVYIGFYGTSLSPIITQIMYISHLPYAIRLITSLAVGLMIGFVLPPLSTHVHYAHKGYSLYNVGFSAGITAIEHMVGSLSIAALV
;
A
#
# COMPACT_ATOMS: atom_id res chain seq x y z
N MET A 1 14.01 -42.91 0.15
CA MET A 1 12.74 -42.16 0.26
C MET A 1 12.95 -41.12 1.37
N THR A 2 13.21 -39.88 1.00
CA THR A 2 13.38 -38.79 1.96
C THR A 2 11.99 -38.43 2.52
N ASN A 3 11.80 -38.70 3.81
CA ASN A 3 10.62 -38.23 4.55
C ASN A 3 10.64 -36.67 4.58
N SER A 4 10.19 -36.05 3.50
CA SER A 4 9.94 -34.60 3.51
C SER A 4 8.67 -34.32 4.33
N HIS A 5 8.84 -33.97 5.60
CA HIS A 5 7.73 -33.41 6.37
C HIS A 5 7.17 -32.21 5.61
N PRO A 6 5.85 -32.13 5.36
CA PRO A 6 5.27 -31.01 4.67
C PRO A 6 5.54 -29.72 5.46
N ILE A 7 6.02 -28.68 4.76
CA ILE A 7 6.31 -27.38 5.35
C ILE A 7 4.98 -26.83 5.90
N THR A 8 4.94 -26.49 7.20
CA THR A 8 3.75 -25.94 7.85
C THR A 8 3.44 -24.53 7.32
N ARG A 9 2.17 -24.11 7.41
CA ARG A 9 1.74 -22.77 7.02
C ARG A 9 2.59 -21.68 7.68
N LEU A 10 2.81 -21.77 8.98
CA LEU A 10 3.65 -20.81 9.72
C LEU A 10 5.09 -20.76 9.19
N GLN A 11 5.67 -21.91 8.83
CA GLN A 11 7.02 -21.95 8.27
C GLN A 11 7.11 -21.24 6.93
N LYS A 12 6.11 -21.37 6.06
CA LYS A 12 6.05 -20.64 4.77
C LYS A 12 6.06 -19.13 5.01
N PHE A 13 5.21 -18.60 5.90
CA PHE A 13 5.13 -17.17 6.22
C PHE A 13 6.40 -16.66 6.89
N ARG A 14 7.04 -17.45 7.77
CA ARG A 14 8.35 -17.12 8.36
C ARG A 14 9.44 -17.03 7.29
N LEU A 15 9.48 -17.97 6.35
CA LEU A 15 10.45 -17.95 5.25
C LEU A 15 10.27 -16.69 4.37
N LEU A 16 9.03 -16.36 4.02
CA LEU A 16 8.77 -15.14 3.26
C LEU A 16 9.18 -13.87 4.02
N SER A 17 9.03 -13.87 5.35
CA SER A 17 9.43 -12.75 6.22
C SER A 17 10.94 -12.52 6.27
N LEU A 18 11.77 -13.50 5.89
CA LEU A 18 13.23 -13.33 5.82
C LEU A 18 13.63 -12.27 4.79
N ILE A 19 12.85 -12.11 3.71
CA ILE A 19 13.15 -11.11 2.66
C ILE A 19 13.12 -9.69 3.23
N PRO A 20 12.02 -9.20 3.80
CA PRO A 20 11.99 -7.84 4.35
C PRO A 20 12.96 -7.68 5.53
N LEU A 21 13.14 -8.70 6.38
CA LEU A 21 14.12 -8.65 7.47
C LEU A 21 15.55 -8.47 6.95
N TYR A 22 15.92 -9.17 5.87
CA TYR A 22 17.22 -8.99 5.22
C TYR A 22 17.43 -7.53 4.79
N PHE A 23 16.48 -6.92 4.08
CA PHE A 23 16.60 -5.52 3.65
C PHE A 23 16.61 -4.54 4.83
N MET A 24 15.85 -4.80 5.88
CA MET A 24 15.88 -3.99 7.11
C MET A 24 17.26 -4.06 7.78
N ILE A 25 17.85 -5.24 7.87
CA ILE A 25 19.21 -5.43 8.42
C ILE A 25 20.22 -4.69 7.55
N VAL A 26 20.17 -4.84 6.22
CA VAL A 26 21.03 -4.09 5.30
C VAL A 26 20.85 -2.57 5.50
N GLY A 27 19.62 -2.10 5.67
CA GLY A 27 19.31 -0.70 5.95
C GLY A 27 20.00 -0.17 7.21
N LEU A 28 20.03 -0.98 8.29
CA LEU A 28 20.70 -0.64 9.55
C LEU A 28 22.23 -0.58 9.41
N PHE A 29 22.82 -1.33 8.46
CA PHE A 29 24.25 -1.24 8.16
C PHE A 29 24.61 -0.05 7.29
N LEU A 30 23.70 0.39 6.41
CA LEU A 30 23.94 1.48 5.46
C LEU A 30 23.69 2.87 6.06
N GLN A 31 22.90 2.97 7.13
CA GLN A 31 22.55 4.25 7.75
C GLN A 31 22.46 4.11 9.27
N PRO A 32 23.04 5.05 10.04
CA PRO A 32 22.98 5.02 11.51
C PRO A 32 21.54 5.08 12.03
N ILE A 33 21.24 4.34 13.07
CA ILE A 33 19.89 4.28 13.67
C ILE A 33 19.41 5.67 14.15
N THR A 34 20.33 6.54 14.53
CA THR A 34 20.07 7.93 14.93
C THR A 34 19.49 8.79 13.79
N GLU A 35 19.73 8.41 12.54
CA GLU A 35 19.21 9.08 11.35
C GLU A 35 17.97 8.41 10.80
N ILE A 36 17.79 7.09 11.04
CA ILE A 36 16.66 6.31 10.53
C ILE A 36 15.34 6.80 11.11
N LEU A 37 15.25 7.02 12.43
CA LEU A 37 14.02 7.48 13.07
C LEU A 37 13.58 8.88 12.58
N PRO A 38 14.48 9.90 12.55
CA PRO A 38 14.16 11.17 11.91
C PRO A 38 13.82 11.03 10.43
N GLY A 39 14.53 10.15 9.71
CA GLY A 39 14.29 9.87 8.30
C GLY A 39 12.87 9.32 8.05
N LEU A 40 12.42 8.35 8.86
CA LEU A 40 11.03 7.84 8.79
C LEU A 40 10.00 8.96 9.00
N TRP A 41 10.28 9.88 9.94
CA TRP A 41 9.42 11.03 10.17
C TRP A 41 9.42 12.00 8.99
N THR A 42 10.55 12.16 8.31
CA THR A 42 10.66 12.96 7.09
C THR A 42 9.85 12.33 5.96
N LEU A 43 9.96 11.01 5.74
CA LEU A 43 9.14 10.30 4.73
C LEU A 43 7.63 10.48 4.95
N ILE A 44 7.19 10.48 6.21
CA ILE A 44 5.77 10.65 6.55
C ILE A 44 5.27 12.07 6.22
N LYS A 45 6.14 13.08 6.34
CA LYS A 45 5.79 14.49 6.11
C LYS A 45 6.03 14.94 4.68
N GLU A 46 6.73 14.14 3.89
CA GLU A 46 7.01 14.51 2.51
C GLU A 46 5.70 14.59 1.70
N PRO A 47 5.47 15.67 0.98
CA PRO A 47 4.37 15.73 0.02
C PRO A 47 4.69 14.78 -1.13
N ASP A 48 4.15 13.58 -1.07
CA ASP A 48 4.36 12.59 -2.09
C ASP A 48 3.64 13.00 -3.38
N PHE A 49 4.39 13.22 -4.42
CA PHE A 49 3.90 13.09 -5.79
C PHE A 49 3.79 11.60 -6.12
N LEU A 50 3.17 11.26 -7.24
CA LEU A 50 2.89 9.87 -7.62
C LEU A 50 4.13 8.94 -7.52
N ILE A 51 5.34 9.51 -7.66
CA ILE A 51 6.62 8.84 -7.47
C ILE A 51 7.55 9.82 -6.74
N THR A 52 7.80 9.54 -5.45
CA THR A 52 8.77 10.28 -4.63
C THR A 52 9.93 9.36 -4.28
N ASP A 53 11.15 9.75 -4.61
CA ASP A 53 12.35 8.95 -4.31
C ASP A 53 12.68 9.00 -2.81
N TYR A 54 12.26 8.00 -2.08
CA TYR A 54 12.50 7.90 -0.64
C TYR A 54 13.98 7.72 -0.26
N PHE A 55 14.82 7.24 -1.20
CA PHE A 55 16.26 7.17 -0.96
C PHE A 55 16.88 8.56 -0.86
N LEU A 56 16.40 9.51 -1.66
CA LEU A 56 16.85 10.90 -1.58
C LEU A 56 16.26 11.64 -0.37
N VAL A 57 15.00 11.36 -0.01
CA VAL A 57 14.30 12.07 1.06
C VAL A 57 14.74 11.61 2.45
N GLY A 58 14.76 10.32 2.71
CA GLY A 58 15.02 9.75 4.04
C GLY A 58 16.34 9.01 4.17
N GLY A 59 17.02 8.75 3.05
CA GLY A 59 18.21 7.91 2.99
C GLY A 59 17.89 6.43 2.74
N ILE A 60 18.91 5.68 2.34
CA ILE A 60 18.78 4.27 1.90
C ILE A 60 18.29 3.38 3.04
N GLY A 61 18.85 3.53 4.24
CA GLY A 61 18.50 2.73 5.40
C GLY A 61 17.07 2.93 5.83
N THR A 62 16.63 4.19 5.90
CA THR A 62 15.26 4.58 6.21
C THR A 62 14.27 3.98 5.23
N SER A 63 14.57 4.04 3.93
CA SER A 63 13.70 3.52 2.87
C SER A 63 13.55 2.01 2.96
N PHE A 64 14.64 1.28 3.24
CA PHE A 64 14.59 -0.17 3.44
C PHE A 64 13.84 -0.56 4.72
N ILE A 65 13.95 0.21 5.80
CA ILE A 65 13.17 -0.02 7.02
C ILE A 65 11.67 0.21 6.75
N ASN A 66 11.31 1.34 6.11
CA ASN A 66 9.92 1.61 5.73
C ASN A 66 9.33 0.47 4.86
N ALA A 67 10.03 0.10 3.80
CA ALA A 67 9.59 -0.94 2.87
C ALA A 67 9.50 -2.32 3.54
N GLY A 68 10.47 -2.65 4.38
CA GLY A 68 10.49 -3.90 5.14
C GLY A 68 9.33 -4.01 6.12
N LEU A 69 9.04 -2.94 6.87
CA LEU A 69 7.91 -2.89 7.80
C LEU A 69 6.57 -3.06 7.08
N LEU A 70 6.38 -2.40 5.94
CA LEU A 70 5.15 -2.51 5.15
C LEU A 70 4.98 -3.89 4.53
N MET A 71 6.06 -4.51 4.06
CA MET A 71 6.03 -5.90 3.59
C MET A 71 5.71 -6.88 4.71
N LEU A 72 6.29 -6.71 5.90
CA LEU A 72 5.97 -7.53 7.08
C LEU A 72 4.50 -7.37 7.48
N LEU A 73 3.99 -6.13 7.48
CA LEU A 73 2.59 -5.86 7.74
C LEU A 73 1.68 -6.63 6.78
N CYS A 74 1.98 -6.61 5.48
CA CYS A 74 1.24 -7.37 4.46
C CYS A 74 1.27 -8.87 4.75
N ILE A 75 2.45 -9.46 4.92
CA ILE A 75 2.66 -10.89 5.16
C ILE A 75 1.87 -11.36 6.39
N TRP A 76 2.01 -10.65 7.52
CA TRP A 76 1.38 -11.08 8.76
C TRP A 76 -0.12 -10.80 8.79
N THR A 77 -0.61 -9.76 8.11
CA THR A 77 -2.06 -9.55 7.94
C THR A 77 -2.70 -10.72 7.19
N ILE A 78 -2.09 -11.22 6.11
CA ILE A 78 -2.59 -12.38 5.37
C ILE A 78 -2.57 -13.64 6.25
N TYR A 79 -1.51 -13.82 7.05
CA TYR A 79 -1.42 -14.91 8.02
C TYR A 79 -2.55 -14.84 9.07
N PHE A 80 -2.81 -13.68 9.68
CA PHE A 80 -3.85 -13.52 10.70
C PHE A 80 -5.27 -13.60 10.14
N LEU A 81 -5.46 -13.39 8.84
CA LEU A 81 -6.74 -13.62 8.16
C LEU A 81 -6.95 -15.10 7.78
N ASP A 82 -6.15 -16.02 8.29
CA ASP A 82 -6.20 -17.46 8.04
C ASP A 82 -6.15 -17.86 6.55
N MET A 83 -5.46 -17.05 5.74
CA MET A 83 -5.27 -17.33 4.33
C MET A 83 -4.08 -18.26 4.10
N GLU A 84 -4.19 -19.16 3.13
CA GLU A 84 -3.04 -19.95 2.67
C GLU A 84 -2.11 -19.10 1.82
N MET A 85 -0.80 -19.44 1.86
CA MET A 85 0.19 -18.78 1.01
C MET A 85 0.06 -19.26 -0.43
N ASP A 86 -0.19 -18.33 -1.32
CA ASP A 86 -0.29 -18.52 -2.77
C ASP A 86 0.55 -17.49 -3.55
N GLY A 87 0.43 -17.48 -4.89
CA GLY A 87 1.11 -16.50 -5.73
C GLY A 87 0.70 -15.06 -5.46
N HIS A 88 -0.57 -14.83 -5.05
CA HIS A 88 -1.05 -13.47 -4.71
C HIS A 88 -0.41 -12.97 -3.41
N THR A 89 -0.15 -13.86 -2.44
CA THR A 89 0.58 -13.52 -1.21
C THR A 89 1.98 -13.01 -1.52
N ILE A 90 2.71 -13.71 -2.38
CA ILE A 90 4.08 -13.34 -2.75
C ILE A 90 4.06 -12.02 -3.54
N THR A 91 3.21 -11.93 -4.56
CA THR A 91 3.12 -10.75 -5.42
C THR A 91 2.71 -9.51 -4.64
N SER A 92 1.68 -9.59 -3.78
CA SER A 92 1.24 -8.44 -2.97
C SER A 92 2.33 -7.99 -1.99
N SER A 93 3.03 -8.95 -1.37
CA SER A 93 4.12 -8.63 -0.44
C SER A 93 5.30 -7.93 -1.16
N CYS A 94 5.70 -8.43 -2.33
CA CYS A 94 6.76 -7.80 -3.14
C CYS A 94 6.34 -6.42 -3.65
N LEU A 95 5.09 -6.24 -4.08
CA LEU A 95 4.58 -4.93 -4.51
C LEU A 95 4.45 -3.95 -3.33
N MET A 96 4.04 -4.45 -2.13
CA MET A 96 4.08 -3.63 -0.92
C MET A 96 5.49 -3.11 -0.64
N PHE A 97 6.51 -3.97 -0.75
CA PHE A 97 7.91 -3.55 -0.60
C PHE A 97 8.32 -2.53 -1.65
N GLY A 98 8.12 -2.85 -2.95
CA GLY A 98 8.57 -2.02 -4.06
C GLY A 98 7.95 -0.62 -4.04
N PHE A 99 6.63 -0.50 -3.91
CA PHE A 99 5.96 0.80 -3.83
C PHE A 99 6.30 1.60 -2.57
N SER A 100 6.75 0.92 -1.51
CA SER A 100 7.18 1.60 -0.28
C SER A 100 8.56 2.26 -0.37
N LEU A 101 9.24 2.12 -1.49
CA LEU A 101 10.44 2.87 -1.84
C LEU A 101 10.11 4.21 -2.55
N PHE A 102 8.84 4.41 -2.98
CA PHE A 102 8.42 5.48 -3.89
C PHE A 102 7.12 6.19 -3.48
N GLY A 103 6.92 6.53 -2.22
CA GLY A 103 5.77 7.35 -1.80
C GLY A 103 4.71 6.61 -0.97
N LYS A 104 4.91 5.33 -0.66
CA LYS A 104 4.07 4.59 0.28
C LYS A 104 4.78 4.50 1.64
N ASN A 105 4.13 4.98 2.69
CA ASN A 105 4.67 4.96 4.05
C ASN A 105 3.69 4.36 5.06
N LEU A 106 4.16 4.17 6.30
CA LEU A 106 3.39 3.54 7.36
C LEU A 106 2.10 4.27 7.75
N LEU A 107 1.94 5.55 7.38
CA LEU A 107 0.73 6.32 7.73
C LEU A 107 -0.27 6.42 6.57
N ASN A 108 0.19 6.60 5.34
CA ASN A 108 -0.72 6.91 4.23
C ASN A 108 -1.51 5.72 3.70
N ILE A 109 -1.17 4.49 4.08
CA ILE A 109 -1.88 3.28 3.61
C ILE A 109 -3.21 3.01 4.34
N TRP A 110 -3.36 3.50 5.59
CA TRP A 110 -4.44 3.05 6.46
C TRP A 110 -5.83 3.49 6.00
N ALA A 111 -5.96 4.69 5.43
CA ALA A 111 -7.25 5.16 4.94
C ALA A 111 -7.80 4.24 3.84
N ILE A 112 -6.95 3.79 2.90
CA ILE A 112 -7.34 2.87 1.84
C ILE A 112 -7.69 1.49 2.41
N LEU A 113 -6.84 0.94 3.28
CA LEU A 113 -7.09 -0.36 3.91
C LEU A 113 -8.39 -0.36 4.73
N PHE A 114 -8.64 0.75 5.45
CA PHE A 114 -9.88 0.91 6.20
C PHE A 114 -11.10 1.06 5.27
N GLY A 115 -10.96 1.71 4.12
CA GLY A 115 -11.99 1.77 3.08
C GLY A 115 -12.37 0.38 2.56
N VAL A 116 -11.38 -0.48 2.29
CA VAL A 116 -11.61 -1.88 1.89
C VAL A 116 -12.27 -2.68 3.02
N TYR A 117 -11.86 -2.45 4.27
CA TYR A 117 -12.50 -3.07 5.43
C TYR A 117 -13.98 -2.66 5.55
N LEU A 118 -14.29 -1.36 5.40
CA LEU A 118 -15.67 -0.88 5.41
C LEU A 118 -16.51 -1.49 4.29
N TYR A 119 -15.95 -1.62 3.09
CA TYR A 119 -16.62 -2.31 1.98
C TYR A 119 -16.95 -3.77 2.33
N SER A 120 -15.98 -4.50 2.86
CA SER A 120 -16.15 -5.89 3.30
C SER A 120 -17.23 -6.00 4.38
N HIS A 121 -17.22 -5.10 5.36
CA HIS A 121 -18.19 -5.05 6.44
C HIS A 121 -19.60 -4.71 5.95
N TYR A 122 -19.73 -3.71 5.06
CA TYR A 122 -21.01 -3.33 4.45
C TYR A 122 -21.66 -4.47 3.69
N HIS A 123 -20.86 -5.24 2.94
CA HIS A 123 -21.35 -6.41 2.19
C HIS A 123 -21.45 -7.69 3.04
N LYS A 124 -21.19 -7.61 4.35
CA LYS A 124 -21.21 -8.77 5.27
C LYS A 124 -20.33 -9.93 4.79
N THR A 125 -19.19 -9.62 4.19
CA THR A 125 -18.23 -10.61 3.68
C THR A 125 -16.96 -10.59 4.52
N HIS A 126 -16.15 -11.64 4.44
CA HIS A 126 -14.89 -11.71 5.15
C HIS A 126 -13.82 -10.82 4.46
N LEU A 127 -13.00 -10.12 5.24
CA LEU A 127 -11.96 -9.23 4.71
C LEU A 127 -10.95 -9.96 3.81
N SER A 128 -10.69 -11.24 4.07
CA SER A 128 -9.80 -12.08 3.27
C SER A 128 -10.12 -12.07 1.77
N ARG A 129 -11.41 -11.85 1.41
CA ARG A 129 -11.85 -11.79 0.01
C ARG A 129 -11.27 -10.57 -0.75
N TYR A 130 -11.01 -9.48 -0.04
CA TYR A 130 -10.63 -8.19 -0.64
C TYR A 130 -9.26 -7.68 -0.19
N VAL A 131 -8.59 -8.38 0.73
CA VAL A 131 -7.33 -7.91 1.32
C VAL A 131 -6.24 -7.68 0.28
N TYR A 132 -6.12 -8.53 -0.74
CA TYR A 132 -5.16 -8.33 -1.82
C TYR A 132 -5.47 -7.09 -2.64
N ILE A 133 -6.76 -6.82 -2.91
CA ILE A 133 -7.20 -5.59 -3.58
C ILE A 133 -6.80 -4.37 -2.75
N GLY A 134 -6.95 -4.46 -1.42
CA GLY A 134 -6.51 -3.44 -0.49
C GLY A 134 -5.01 -3.18 -0.59
N PHE A 135 -4.18 -4.21 -0.53
CA PHE A 135 -2.72 -4.05 -0.62
C PHE A 135 -2.27 -3.48 -1.97
N TYR A 136 -2.86 -3.93 -3.07
CA TYR A 136 -2.60 -3.33 -4.39
C TYR A 136 -3.09 -1.88 -4.45
N GLY A 137 -4.28 -1.62 -3.90
CA GLY A 137 -4.88 -0.28 -3.87
C GLY A 137 -4.08 0.74 -3.07
N THR A 138 -3.28 0.29 -2.07
CA THR A 138 -2.38 1.20 -1.36
C THR A 138 -1.27 1.80 -2.24
N SER A 139 -1.12 1.38 -3.50
CA SER A 139 -0.29 2.09 -4.48
C SER A 139 -0.78 3.51 -4.76
N LEU A 140 -2.05 3.80 -4.46
CA LEU A 140 -2.65 5.14 -4.55
C LEU A 140 -2.47 5.98 -3.29
N SER A 141 -1.79 5.47 -2.25
CA SER A 141 -1.60 6.21 -1.00
C SER A 141 -0.86 7.56 -1.15
N PRO A 142 0.03 7.80 -2.15
CA PRO A 142 0.58 9.12 -2.40
C PRO A 142 -0.46 10.20 -2.64
N ILE A 143 -1.64 9.86 -3.17
CA ILE A 143 -2.75 10.82 -3.36
C ILE A 143 -3.20 11.41 -2.02
N ILE A 144 -3.18 10.62 -0.94
CA ILE A 144 -3.57 11.06 0.40
C ILE A 144 -2.58 12.10 0.92
N THR A 145 -1.28 11.83 0.82
CA THR A 145 -0.22 12.76 1.21
C THR A 145 -0.20 14.00 0.32
N GLN A 146 -0.44 13.86 -0.97
CA GLN A 146 -0.55 14.99 -1.89
C GLN A 146 -1.66 15.95 -1.46
N ILE A 147 -2.87 15.46 -1.19
CA ILE A 147 -4.00 16.31 -0.72
C ILE A 147 -3.66 16.95 0.63
N MET A 148 -3.00 16.19 1.52
CA MET A 148 -2.66 16.64 2.86
C MET A 148 -1.67 17.82 2.85
N TYR A 149 -0.69 17.84 1.94
CA TYR A 149 0.42 18.77 1.99
C TYR A 149 0.39 19.87 0.91
N ILE A 150 -0.24 19.66 -0.23
CA ILE A 150 -0.24 20.63 -1.34
C ILE A 150 -1.41 21.62 -1.29
N SER A 151 -2.49 21.27 -0.61
CA SER A 151 -3.66 22.15 -0.51
C SER A 151 -3.39 23.38 0.36
N HIS A 152 -3.88 24.57 -0.07
CA HIS A 152 -3.84 25.81 0.70
C HIS A 152 -4.93 25.90 1.78
N LEU A 153 -5.76 24.87 1.95
CA LEU A 153 -6.84 24.83 2.93
C LEU A 153 -6.30 24.71 4.38
N PRO A 154 -7.10 25.08 5.39
CA PRO A 154 -6.75 24.85 6.80
C PRO A 154 -6.42 23.39 7.08
N TYR A 155 -5.46 23.14 7.99
CA TYR A 155 -4.95 21.81 8.29
C TYR A 155 -6.04 20.77 8.59
N ALA A 156 -7.05 21.13 9.39
CA ALA A 156 -8.16 20.24 9.72
C ALA A 156 -8.95 19.79 8.49
N ILE A 157 -9.20 20.71 7.55
CA ILE A 157 -9.92 20.40 6.30
C ILE A 157 -9.05 19.49 5.43
N ARG A 158 -7.76 19.78 5.29
CA ARG A 158 -6.82 18.92 4.54
C ARG A 158 -6.77 17.49 5.08
N LEU A 159 -6.69 17.35 6.40
CA LEU A 159 -6.69 16.05 7.06
C LEU A 159 -7.99 15.27 6.78
N ILE A 160 -9.14 15.92 6.97
CA ILE A 160 -10.45 15.28 6.74
C ILE A 160 -10.61 14.90 5.27
N THR A 161 -10.28 15.79 4.35
CA THR A 161 -10.44 15.51 2.91
C THR A 161 -9.49 14.42 2.43
N SER A 162 -8.22 14.43 2.86
CA SER A 162 -7.25 13.39 2.48
C SER A 162 -7.65 12.01 2.99
N LEU A 163 -8.12 11.92 4.23
CA LEU A 163 -8.63 10.66 4.80
C LEU A 163 -9.93 10.22 4.10
N ALA A 164 -10.86 11.13 3.84
CA ALA A 164 -12.11 10.83 3.14
C ALA A 164 -11.85 10.29 1.72
N VAL A 165 -10.93 10.90 0.98
CA VAL A 165 -10.52 10.42 -0.35
C VAL A 165 -9.87 9.05 -0.26
N GLY A 166 -8.98 8.82 0.69
CA GLY A 166 -8.37 7.50 0.91
C GLY A 166 -9.40 6.41 1.24
N LEU A 167 -10.37 6.73 2.11
CA LEU A 167 -11.49 5.84 2.42
C LEU A 167 -12.34 5.54 1.18
N MET A 168 -12.66 6.56 0.39
CA MET A 168 -13.44 6.42 -0.83
C MET A 168 -12.71 5.53 -1.86
N ILE A 169 -11.42 5.76 -2.08
CA ILE A 169 -10.58 4.92 -2.94
C ILE A 169 -10.67 3.46 -2.48
N GLY A 170 -10.43 3.19 -1.18
CA GLY A 170 -10.48 1.83 -0.63
C GLY A 170 -11.86 1.18 -0.76
N PHE A 171 -12.94 1.94 -0.62
CA PHE A 171 -14.31 1.43 -0.72
C PHE A 171 -14.72 1.13 -2.18
N VAL A 172 -14.24 1.92 -3.14
CA VAL A 172 -14.59 1.78 -4.57
C VAL A 172 -13.74 0.71 -5.29
N LEU A 173 -12.50 0.49 -4.86
CA LEU A 173 -11.60 -0.45 -5.53
C LEU A 173 -12.12 -1.89 -5.63
N PRO A 174 -12.74 -2.52 -4.62
CA PRO A 174 -13.25 -3.88 -4.73
C PRO A 174 -14.30 -4.06 -5.84
N PRO A 175 -15.39 -3.27 -5.91
CA PRO A 175 -16.36 -3.40 -6.99
C PRO A 175 -15.74 -3.04 -8.35
N LEU A 176 -14.91 -1.99 -8.43
CA LEU A 176 -14.26 -1.59 -9.67
C LEU A 176 -13.35 -2.70 -10.22
N SER A 177 -12.53 -3.32 -9.37
CA SER A 177 -11.66 -4.45 -9.76
C SER A 177 -12.47 -5.64 -10.28
N THR A 178 -13.63 -5.91 -9.70
CA THR A 178 -14.53 -6.98 -10.16
C THR A 178 -15.12 -6.65 -11.54
N HIS A 179 -15.60 -5.43 -11.77
CA HIS A 179 -16.13 -5.00 -13.06
C HIS A 179 -15.08 -5.01 -14.17
N VAL A 180 -13.88 -4.53 -13.88
CA VAL A 180 -12.75 -4.55 -14.83
C VAL A 180 -12.42 -5.99 -15.25
N HIS A 181 -12.44 -6.94 -14.31
CA HIS A 181 -12.24 -8.36 -14.63
C HIS A 181 -13.27 -8.88 -15.64
N TYR A 182 -14.53 -8.54 -15.47
CA TYR A 182 -15.59 -8.91 -16.44
C TYR A 182 -15.39 -8.23 -17.80
N ALA A 183 -14.96 -6.97 -17.83
CA ALA A 183 -14.79 -6.22 -19.07
C ALA A 183 -13.72 -6.83 -19.99
N HIS A 184 -12.59 -7.28 -19.44
CA HIS A 184 -11.50 -7.87 -20.23
C HIS A 184 -11.50 -9.42 -20.24
N LYS A 185 -12.51 -10.07 -19.65
CA LYS A 185 -12.71 -11.54 -19.66
C LYS A 185 -11.48 -12.36 -19.26
N GLY A 186 -10.64 -11.83 -18.36
CA GLY A 186 -9.41 -12.50 -17.90
C GLY A 186 -8.17 -12.31 -18.80
N TYR A 187 -8.25 -11.55 -19.89
CA TYR A 187 -7.09 -11.31 -20.76
C TYR A 187 -6.04 -10.38 -20.14
N SER A 188 -6.38 -9.59 -19.11
CA SER A 188 -5.42 -8.77 -18.37
C SER A 188 -5.11 -9.36 -17.00
N LEU A 189 -3.83 -9.50 -16.70
CA LEU A 189 -3.36 -9.95 -15.38
C LEU A 189 -3.41 -8.83 -14.33
N TYR A 190 -3.66 -7.58 -14.74
CA TYR A 190 -3.50 -6.38 -13.91
C TYR A 190 -4.83 -5.70 -13.56
N ASN A 191 -5.86 -6.46 -13.19
CA ASN A 191 -7.19 -5.94 -12.84
C ASN A 191 -7.15 -4.78 -11.86
N VAL A 192 -6.45 -4.96 -10.74
CA VAL A 192 -6.37 -3.93 -9.69
C VAL A 192 -5.51 -2.77 -10.13
N GLY A 193 -4.42 -3.01 -10.86
CA GLY A 193 -3.57 -1.96 -11.42
C GLY A 193 -4.31 -1.09 -12.42
N PHE A 194 -5.12 -1.68 -13.29
CA PHE A 194 -5.98 -0.95 -14.23
C PHE A 194 -7.05 -0.12 -13.49
N SER A 195 -7.70 -0.71 -12.49
CA SER A 195 -8.69 -0.02 -11.64
C SER A 195 -8.05 1.14 -10.89
N ALA A 196 -6.85 0.95 -10.34
CA ALA A 196 -6.09 2.00 -9.68
C ALA A 196 -5.71 3.12 -10.66
N GLY A 197 -5.32 2.78 -11.89
CA GLY A 197 -5.03 3.75 -12.95
C GLY A 197 -6.24 4.61 -13.29
N ILE A 198 -7.42 4.03 -13.47
CA ILE A 198 -8.68 4.78 -13.68
C ILE A 198 -8.93 5.74 -12.52
N THR A 199 -8.87 5.26 -11.27
CA THR A 199 -9.10 6.08 -10.08
C THR A 199 -8.11 7.24 -10.00
N ALA A 200 -6.83 7.02 -10.35
CA ALA A 200 -5.82 8.07 -10.38
C ALA A 200 -6.13 9.13 -11.45
N ILE A 201 -6.58 8.72 -12.64
CA ILE A 201 -6.97 9.64 -13.73
C ILE A 201 -8.19 10.47 -13.33
N GLU A 202 -9.22 9.86 -12.75
CA GLU A 202 -10.41 10.59 -12.27
C GLU A 202 -10.03 11.64 -11.23
N HIS A 203 -9.13 11.32 -10.31
CA HIS A 203 -8.63 12.28 -9.33
C HIS A 203 -7.84 13.41 -9.98
N MET A 204 -6.97 13.13 -10.95
CA MET A 204 -6.21 14.15 -11.67
C MET A 204 -7.13 15.08 -12.45
N VAL A 205 -8.11 14.55 -13.18
CA VAL A 205 -9.08 15.34 -13.94
C VAL A 205 -9.92 16.20 -13.00
N GLY A 206 -10.37 15.64 -11.88
CA GLY A 206 -11.13 16.38 -10.86
C GLY A 206 -10.31 17.52 -10.24
N SER A 207 -9.04 17.30 -9.93
CA SER A 207 -8.16 18.33 -9.36
C SER A 207 -7.84 19.44 -10.36
N LEU A 208 -7.63 19.11 -11.64
CA LEU A 208 -7.44 20.10 -12.72
C LEU A 208 -8.69 20.94 -12.95
N SER A 209 -9.89 20.34 -12.88
CA SER A 209 -11.16 21.05 -13.02
C SER A 209 -11.39 22.04 -11.88
N ILE A 210 -11.04 21.69 -10.65
CA ILE A 210 -11.12 22.58 -9.49
C ILE A 210 -10.09 23.71 -9.58
N ALA A 211 -8.85 23.40 -10.00
CA ALA A 211 -7.81 24.41 -10.17
C ALA A 211 -8.10 25.40 -11.30
N ALA A 212 -8.90 25.02 -12.30
CA ALA A 212 -9.34 25.90 -13.37
C ALA A 212 -10.54 26.80 -13.00
N LEU A 213 -11.19 26.53 -11.85
CA LEU A 213 -12.34 27.29 -11.34
C LEU A 213 -11.97 28.30 -10.23
N VAL A 214 -10.69 28.31 -9.80
CA VAL A 214 -10.11 29.22 -8.78
C VAL A 214 -9.06 30.12 -9.42
#